data_c1b282676f09e557d42fbabb8524a593
#
_entry.id   c1b282676f09e557d42fbabb8524a593
#
_cell.length_a   1.000
_cell.length_b   1.000
_cell.length_c   1.000
_cell.angle_alpha   90.00
_cell.angle_beta   90.00
_cell.angle_gamma   90.00
#
_symmetry.space_group_name_H-M   'P 1'
#
loop_
_entity.id
_entity.type
_entity.pdbx_description
1 polymer ?
#
loop_
_entity_poly.entity_id
_entity_poly.type
_entity_poly.pdbx_seq_one_letter_code
_entity_poly.pdbx_strand_id
1 'polypeptide(L)' 'MKENTYVSIITDLANQLANKSINEAEFKARLTESKQEKQQLLNELEIYRSVLESDKDLRDLFEEVKNKNEVNANEL' A
#
# COMPACT_ATOMS: atom_id res chain seq x y z
N MET A 1 21.15 -43.21 11.39
CA MET A 1 20.74 -41.99 12.10
C MET A 1 19.95 -42.36 13.35
N LYS A 2 20.23 -41.73 14.45
CA LYS A 2 19.53 -42.00 15.73
C LYS A 2 18.10 -41.47 15.69
N GLU A 3 17.19 -42.13 16.39
CA GLU A 3 15.80 -41.74 16.52
C GLU A 3 15.63 -40.26 16.94
N ASN A 4 16.45 -39.83 17.93
CA ASN A 4 16.43 -38.44 18.39
C ASN A 4 16.76 -37.42 17.29
N THR A 5 17.59 -37.81 16.33
CA THR A 5 17.94 -36.96 15.18
C THR A 5 16.73 -36.75 14.27
N TYR A 6 15.98 -37.81 14.01
CA TYR A 6 14.77 -37.74 13.21
C TYR A 6 13.69 -36.85 13.87
N VAL A 7 13.51 -37.02 15.18
CA VAL A 7 12.56 -36.19 15.96
C VAL A 7 12.97 -34.72 15.88
N SER A 8 14.26 -34.43 16.02
CA SER A 8 14.78 -33.07 15.93
C SER A 8 14.53 -32.44 14.56
N ILE A 9 14.77 -33.17 13.50
CA ILE A 9 14.52 -32.71 12.12
C ILE A 9 13.03 -32.43 11.90
N ILE A 10 12.18 -33.36 12.33
CA ILE A 10 10.72 -33.20 12.17
C ILE A 10 10.23 -31.98 12.94
N THR A 11 10.73 -31.76 14.16
CA THR A 11 10.38 -30.60 14.99
C THR A 11 10.81 -29.30 14.32
N ASP A 12 12.02 -29.24 13.79
CA ASP A 12 12.53 -28.06 13.07
C ASP A 12 11.68 -27.77 11.83
N LEU A 13 11.36 -28.78 11.05
CA LEU A 13 10.54 -28.62 9.84
C LEU A 13 9.12 -28.14 10.19
N ALA A 14 8.53 -28.69 11.25
CA ALA A 14 7.21 -28.26 11.71
C ALA A 14 7.23 -26.80 12.14
N ASN A 15 8.25 -26.37 12.87
CA ASN A 15 8.40 -24.98 13.31
C ASN A 15 8.60 -24.02 12.13
N GLN A 16 9.42 -24.41 11.15
CA GLN A 16 9.66 -23.62 9.93
C GLN A 16 8.36 -23.46 9.13
N LEU A 17 7.61 -24.53 8.99
CA LEU A 17 6.34 -24.51 8.26
C LEU A 17 5.32 -23.60 8.98
N ALA A 18 5.22 -23.71 10.29
CA ALA A 18 4.32 -22.85 11.08
C ALA A 18 4.68 -21.38 10.91
N ASN A 19 5.96 -21.02 11.04
CA ASN A 19 6.45 -19.65 10.87
C ASN A 19 6.18 -19.13 9.46
N LYS A 20 6.43 -19.95 8.45
CA LYS A 20 6.18 -19.60 7.06
C LYS A 20 4.70 -19.31 6.81
N SER A 21 3.82 -20.16 7.35
CA SER A 21 2.37 -20.00 7.22
C SER A 21 1.88 -18.71 7.89
N ILE A 22 2.41 -18.37 9.07
CA ILE A 22 2.11 -17.11 9.76
C ILE A 22 2.56 -15.91 8.92
N ASN A 23 3.77 -15.95 8.40
CA ASN A 23 4.32 -14.88 7.55
C ASN A 23 3.50 -14.68 6.28
N GLU A 24 3.06 -15.76 5.65
CA GLU A 24 2.19 -15.70 4.47
C GLU A 24 0.85 -15.06 4.79
N ALA A 25 0.25 -15.42 5.94
CA ALA A 25 -1.01 -14.86 6.38
C ALA A 25 -0.90 -13.36 6.68
N GLU A 26 0.17 -12.93 7.35
CA GLU A 26 0.45 -11.52 7.62
C GLU A 26 0.65 -10.74 6.34
N PHE A 27 1.42 -11.26 5.41
CA PHE A 27 1.65 -10.64 4.11
C PHE A 27 0.34 -10.45 3.35
N LYS A 28 -0.50 -11.47 3.35
CA LYS A 28 -1.80 -11.45 2.68
C LYS A 28 -2.72 -10.38 3.31
N ALA A 29 -2.73 -10.29 4.64
CA ALA A 29 -3.50 -9.28 5.35
C ALA A 29 -3.04 -7.86 5.02
N ARG A 30 -1.72 -7.62 5.01
CA ARG A 30 -1.13 -6.33 4.65
C ARG A 30 -1.45 -5.94 3.21
N LEU A 31 -1.42 -6.91 2.30
CA LEU A 31 -1.75 -6.67 0.90
C LEU A 31 -3.22 -6.26 0.74
N THR A 32 -4.14 -6.94 1.43
CA THR A 32 -5.55 -6.60 1.43
C THR A 32 -5.79 -5.19 1.96
N GLU A 33 -5.16 -4.86 3.09
CA GLU A 33 -5.23 -3.53 3.72
C GLU A 33 -4.73 -2.43 2.77
N SER A 34 -3.57 -2.67 2.14
CA SER A 34 -2.99 -1.75 1.16
C SER A 34 -3.91 -1.51 -0.03
N LYS A 35 -4.55 -2.56 -0.53
CA LYS A 35 -5.53 -2.43 -1.63
C LYS A 35 -6.75 -1.63 -1.22
N GLN A 36 -7.23 -1.80 0.00
CA GLN A 36 -8.36 -1.03 0.54
C GLN A 36 -8.00 0.44 0.68
N GLU A 37 -6.83 0.76 1.22
CA GLU A 37 -6.34 2.13 1.34
C GLU A 37 -6.21 2.79 -0.04
N LYS A 38 -5.66 2.08 -1.00
CA LYS A 38 -5.55 2.55 -2.38
C LYS A 38 -6.91 2.88 -2.96
N GLN A 39 -7.90 2.02 -2.74
CA GLN A 39 -9.25 2.23 -3.24
C GLN A 39 -9.89 3.46 -2.60
N GLN A 40 -9.71 3.67 -1.29
CA GLN A 40 -10.19 4.85 -0.59
C GLN A 40 -9.57 6.13 -1.16
N LEU A 41 -8.25 6.12 -1.39
CA LEU A 41 -7.55 7.26 -1.97
C LEU A 41 -8.04 7.58 -3.39
N LEU A 42 -8.28 6.56 -4.18
CA LEU A 42 -8.82 6.73 -5.54
C LEU A 42 -10.22 7.33 -5.50
N ASN A 43 -11.06 6.90 -4.55
CA ASN A 43 -12.40 7.44 -4.38
C ASN A 43 -12.36 8.92 -3.97
N GLU A 44 -11.48 9.28 -3.04
CA GLU A 44 -11.28 10.67 -2.62
C GLU A 44 -10.79 11.54 -3.77
N LEU A 45 -9.83 11.04 -4.55
CA LEU A 45 -9.33 11.72 -5.75
C LEU A 45 -10.44 11.97 -6.75
N GLU A 46 -11.31 11.01 -6.96
CA GLU A 46 -12.44 11.14 -7.88
C GLU A 46 -13.42 12.22 -7.40
N ILE A 47 -13.67 12.30 -6.11
CA ILE A 47 -14.51 13.35 -5.51
C ILE A 47 -13.88 14.72 -5.76
N TYR A 48 -12.59 14.90 -5.47
CA TYR A 48 -11.88 16.16 -5.70
C TYR A 48 -11.89 16.55 -7.18
N ARG A 49 -11.65 15.59 -8.05
CA ARG A 49 -11.70 15.80 -9.50
C ARG A 49 -13.07 16.28 -9.95
N SER A 50 -14.13 15.64 -9.47
CA SER A 50 -15.51 16.02 -9.80
C SER A 50 -15.83 17.45 -9.38
N VAL A 51 -15.39 17.86 -8.19
CA VAL A 51 -15.58 19.22 -7.69
C VAL A 51 -14.83 20.23 -8.56
N LEU A 52 -13.57 19.93 -8.89
CA LEU A 52 -12.75 20.81 -9.74
C LEU A 52 -13.32 20.94 -11.15
N GLU A 53 -13.80 19.87 -11.72
CA GLU A 53 -14.37 19.88 -13.07
C GLU A 53 -15.73 20.55 -13.15
N SER A 54 -16.45 20.61 -12.03
CA SER A 54 -17.77 21.24 -11.97
C SER A 54 -17.72 22.78 -11.94
N ASP A 55 -16.58 23.37 -11.60
CA ASP A 55 -16.38 24.81 -11.48
C ASP A 55 -15.12 25.24 -12.23
N LYS A 56 -15.31 25.97 -13.32
CA LYS A 56 -14.22 26.42 -14.17
C LYS A 56 -13.26 27.35 -13.41
N ASP A 57 -13.78 28.27 -12.62
CA ASP A 57 -12.96 29.24 -11.89
C ASP A 57 -12.08 28.53 -10.86
N LEU A 58 -12.61 27.53 -10.19
CA LEU A 58 -11.88 26.72 -9.23
C LEU A 58 -10.79 25.90 -9.92
N ARG A 59 -11.09 25.35 -11.07
CA ARG A 59 -10.12 24.59 -11.89
C ARG A 59 -8.98 25.48 -12.35
N ASP A 60 -9.28 26.66 -12.83
CA ASP A 60 -8.28 27.62 -13.29
C ASP A 60 -7.35 28.05 -12.14
N LEU A 61 -7.93 28.32 -10.97
CA LEU A 61 -7.17 28.62 -9.75
C LEU A 61 -6.26 27.45 -9.34
N PHE A 62 -6.76 26.25 -9.40
CA PHE A 62 -5.99 25.05 -9.08
C PHE A 62 -4.78 24.89 -9.99
N GLU A 63 -4.98 25.09 -11.30
CA GLU A 63 -3.88 25.01 -12.27
C GLU A 63 -2.83 26.10 -12.03
N GLU A 64 -3.24 27.30 -11.69
CA GLU A 64 -2.35 28.41 -11.36
C GLU A 64 -1.48 28.07 -10.15
N VAL A 65 -2.07 27.57 -9.07
CA VAL A 65 -1.35 27.19 -7.85
C VAL A 65 -0.40 26.01 -8.12
N LYS A 66 -0.85 25.03 -8.86
CA LYS A 66 -0.05 23.88 -9.25
C LYS A 66 1.21 24.31 -10.02
N ASN A 67 1.05 25.20 -11.00
CA ASN A 67 2.15 25.68 -11.80
C ASN A 67 3.15 26.48 -10.95
N LYS A 68 2.69 27.28 -10.01
CA LYS A 68 3.57 28.00 -9.07
C LYS A 68 4.39 27.05 -8.22
N ASN A 69 3.76 25.98 -7.71
CA ASN A 69 4.44 24.99 -6.87
C ASN A 69 5.49 24.20 -7.67
N GLU A 70 5.19 23.86 -8.92
CA GLU A 70 6.13 23.17 -9.80
C GLU A 70 7.35 24.05 -10.13
N VAL A 71 7.13 25.33 -10.39
CA VAL A 71 8.21 26.28 -10.64
C VAL A 71 9.11 26.42 -9.40
N ASN A 72 8.51 26.57 -8.22
CA ASN A 72 9.26 26.68 -6.97
C ASN A 72 10.06 25.40 -6.67
N ALA A 73 9.50 24.22 -6.94
CA ALA A 73 10.19 22.96 -6.77
C ALA A 73 11.39 22.84 -7.73
N ASN A 74 11.28 23.35 -8.94
CA ASN A 74 12.35 23.32 -9.93
C ASN A 74 13.47 24.32 -9.62
N GLU A 75 13.20 25.40 -8.89
CA GLU A 75 14.18 26.39 -8.48
C GLU A 75 15.05 25.91 -7.29
N LEU A 76 14.61 24.88 -6.59
CA LEU A 76 15.34 24.30 -5.48
C LEU A 76 16.32 23.22 -5.94
#